data_fdca71a2589a3d3773fafefa6ff60888
#
_entry.id   fdca71a2589a3d3773fafefa6ff60888
#
_cell.length_a   1.000
_cell.length_b   1.000
_cell.length_c   1.000
_cell.angle_alpha   90.00
_cell.angle_beta   90.00
_cell.angle_gamma   90.00
#
_symmetry.space_group_name_H-M   'P 1'
#
loop_
_entity.id
_entity.type
_entity.pdbx_description
1 polymer ?
#
loop_
_entity_poly.entity_id
_entity_poly.type
_entity_poly.pdbx_seq_one_letter_code
_entity_poly.pdbx_strand_id
1 'polypeptide(L)'
;AINQDRVPRFVRRIVARLKPLNRKVIAVLGLAFKPNTDDLRDAKSLEIIKALQKKNAVIKVYDPVAMDNARSILKGVTFCKNAYEAARGADALIVVTDWNEFKLLNLEKLHQEMRGNFIFDGRNIYSKERVESAGFEYHCIGKQ
;
A
#
# COMPACT_ATOMS: atom_id res chain seq x y z
N ALA A 1 -11.77 16.84 0.84
CA ALA A 1 -12.24 15.45 0.82
C ALA A 1 -11.66 14.71 -0.36
N ILE A 2 -11.42 13.43 -0.20
CA ILE A 2 -10.94 12.61 -1.31
C ILE A 2 -12.08 12.43 -2.29
N ASN A 3 -11.81 12.78 -3.53
CA ASN A 3 -12.75 12.56 -4.61
C ASN A 3 -13.03 11.06 -4.72
N GLN A 4 -14.31 10.70 -4.80
CA GLN A 4 -14.70 9.30 -4.88
C GLN A 4 -14.09 8.58 -6.09
N ASP A 5 -13.77 9.33 -7.16
CA ASP A 5 -13.14 8.75 -8.35
C ASP A 5 -11.67 8.37 -8.13
N ARG A 6 -11.04 8.85 -7.07
CA ARG A 6 -9.60 8.60 -6.86
C ARG A 6 -9.29 7.15 -6.55
N VAL A 7 -10.14 6.48 -5.76
CA VAL A 7 -9.91 5.06 -5.46
C VAL A 7 -9.97 4.22 -6.72
N PRO A 8 -11.02 4.30 -7.54
CA PRO A 8 -11.04 3.53 -8.78
C PRO A 8 -9.86 3.84 -9.72
N ARG A 9 -9.45 5.10 -9.82
CA ARG A 9 -8.29 5.47 -10.65
C ARG A 9 -7.01 4.85 -10.13
N PHE A 10 -6.82 4.91 -8.81
CA PHE A 10 -5.64 4.35 -8.18
C PHE A 10 -5.57 2.84 -8.41
N VAL A 11 -6.69 2.16 -8.20
CA VAL A 11 -6.77 0.71 -8.43
C VAL A 11 -6.49 0.39 -9.90
N ARG A 12 -7.07 1.15 -10.83
CA ARG A 12 -6.82 0.91 -12.26
C ARG A 12 -5.35 1.06 -12.62
N ARG A 13 -4.67 2.03 -12.02
CA ARG A 13 -3.23 2.23 -12.25
C ARG A 13 -2.43 1.03 -11.77
N ILE A 14 -2.77 0.53 -10.57
CA ILE A 14 -2.12 -0.66 -10.02
C ILE A 14 -2.34 -1.85 -10.96
N VAL A 15 -3.57 -2.07 -11.35
CA VAL A 15 -3.93 -3.19 -12.23
C VAL A 15 -3.19 -3.09 -13.57
N ALA A 16 -3.15 -1.89 -14.15
CA ALA A 16 -2.50 -1.69 -15.44
C ALA A 16 -1.02 -2.06 -15.42
N ARG A 17 -0.34 -1.81 -14.28
CA ARG A 17 1.10 -2.09 -14.18
C ARG A 17 1.41 -3.49 -13.71
N LEU A 18 0.51 -4.13 -12.97
CA LEU A 18 0.79 -5.42 -12.34
C LEU A 18 0.10 -6.61 -13.02
N LYS A 19 -0.86 -6.38 -13.89
CA LYS A 19 -1.67 -7.46 -14.44
C LYS A 19 -0.81 -8.55 -15.09
N PRO A 20 -1.18 -9.81 -14.93
CA PRO A 20 -2.36 -10.29 -14.18
C PRO A 20 -2.09 -10.22 -12.67
N LEU A 21 -3.12 -9.88 -11.91
CA LEU A 21 -2.99 -9.74 -10.46
C LEU A 21 -3.09 -11.07 -9.73
N ASN A 22 -3.55 -12.12 -10.38
CA ASN A 22 -3.73 -13.41 -9.73
C ASN A 22 -2.44 -13.84 -9.06
N ARG A 23 -2.49 -14.03 -7.74
CA ARG A 23 -1.37 -14.44 -6.89
C ARG A 23 -0.26 -13.40 -6.74
N LYS A 24 -0.43 -12.20 -7.27
CA LYS A 24 0.53 -11.13 -6.98
C LYS A 24 0.40 -10.75 -5.51
N VAL A 25 1.54 -10.57 -4.86
CA VAL A 25 1.58 -10.19 -3.45
C VAL A 25 1.71 -8.67 -3.38
N ILE A 26 0.80 -8.04 -2.67
CA ILE A 26 0.78 -6.59 -2.54
C ILE A 26 0.84 -6.23 -1.07
N ALA A 27 1.86 -5.46 -0.70
CA ALA A 27 2.00 -4.95 0.64
C ALA A 27 1.27 -3.62 0.75
N VAL A 28 0.44 -3.47 1.77
CA VAL A 28 -0.33 -2.23 2.00
C VAL A 28 0.13 -1.64 3.32
N LEU A 29 0.67 -0.43 3.28
CA LEU A 29 1.15 0.28 4.45
C LEU A 29 0.13 1.36 4.82
N GLY A 30 -0.47 1.20 6.00
CA GLY A 30 -1.49 2.09 6.50
C GLY A 30 -2.88 1.59 6.21
N LEU A 31 -3.78 1.81 7.16
CA LEU A 31 -5.18 1.41 7.05
C LEU A 31 -6.11 2.59 7.30
N ALA A 32 -5.86 3.36 8.37
CA ALA A 32 -6.70 4.50 8.70
C ALA A 32 -6.47 5.64 7.69
N PHE A 33 -7.45 6.53 7.59
CA PHE A 33 -7.37 7.67 6.67
C PHE A 33 -6.20 8.60 7.01
N LYS A 34 -5.92 8.79 8.29
CA LYS A 34 -4.80 9.63 8.76
C LYS A 34 -3.95 8.86 9.77
N PRO A 35 -2.71 9.32 10.01
CA PRO A 35 -1.87 8.67 11.01
C PRO A 35 -2.37 8.97 12.43
N ASN A 36 -1.83 8.23 13.38
CA ASN A 36 -2.08 8.42 14.81
C ASN A 36 -3.52 8.14 15.24
N THR A 37 -4.24 7.31 14.48
CA THR A 37 -5.58 6.89 14.86
C THR A 37 -5.85 5.47 14.35
N ASP A 38 -6.72 4.76 15.05
CA ASP A 38 -7.21 3.45 14.59
C ASP A 38 -8.60 3.54 13.95
N ASP A 39 -9.09 4.75 13.72
CA ASP A 39 -10.42 5.00 13.16
C ASP A 39 -10.45 4.62 11.69
N LEU A 40 -11.22 3.59 11.36
CA LEU A 40 -11.32 3.07 10.00
C LEU A 40 -12.57 3.56 9.26
N ARG A 41 -13.33 4.48 9.83
CA ARG A 41 -14.50 5.05 9.15
C ARG A 41 -14.03 5.76 7.88
N ASP A 42 -14.68 5.46 6.77
CA ASP A 42 -14.37 6.02 5.46
C ASP A 42 -12.92 5.77 5.00
N ALA A 43 -12.27 4.74 5.53
CA ALA A 43 -10.89 4.44 5.14
C ALA A 43 -10.85 3.87 3.73
N LYS A 44 -10.16 4.57 2.84
CA LYS A 44 -10.05 4.18 1.43
C LYS A 44 -9.19 2.93 1.24
N SER A 45 -8.30 2.65 2.19
CA SER A 45 -7.50 1.43 2.16
C SER A 45 -8.36 0.18 2.07
N LEU A 46 -9.50 0.17 2.79
CA LEU A 46 -10.39 -0.99 2.79
C LEU A 46 -10.99 -1.24 1.42
N GLU A 47 -11.39 -0.16 0.72
CA GLU A 47 -11.91 -0.27 -0.64
C GLU A 47 -10.83 -0.77 -1.61
N ILE A 48 -9.62 -0.24 -1.49
CA ILE A 48 -8.49 -0.63 -2.34
C ILE A 48 -8.18 -2.11 -2.14
N ILE A 49 -8.06 -2.54 -0.89
CA ILE A 49 -7.75 -3.93 -0.56
C ILE A 49 -8.81 -4.87 -1.13
N LYS A 50 -10.09 -4.56 -0.91
CA LYS A 50 -11.17 -5.41 -1.39
C LYS A 50 -11.20 -5.48 -2.91
N ALA A 51 -10.94 -4.36 -3.59
CA ALA A 51 -10.90 -4.35 -5.05
C ALA A 51 -9.77 -5.24 -5.59
N LEU A 52 -8.60 -5.20 -4.95
CA LEU A 52 -7.47 -6.03 -5.36
C LEU A 52 -7.71 -7.51 -5.06
N GLN A 53 -8.37 -7.80 -3.92
CA GLN A 53 -8.72 -9.18 -3.59
C GLN A 53 -9.68 -9.79 -4.59
N LYS A 54 -10.59 -8.99 -5.14
CA LYS A 54 -11.51 -9.47 -6.18
C LYS A 54 -10.77 -9.93 -7.43
N LYS A 55 -9.55 -9.46 -7.63
CA LYS A 55 -8.69 -9.86 -8.73
C LYS A 55 -7.68 -10.93 -8.33
N ASN A 56 -7.90 -11.53 -7.16
CA ASN A 56 -7.11 -12.64 -6.62
C ASN A 56 -5.67 -12.26 -6.24
N ALA A 57 -5.43 -11.00 -5.92
CA ALA A 57 -4.17 -10.59 -5.33
C ALA A 57 -4.08 -11.07 -3.88
N VAL A 58 -2.87 -11.32 -3.42
CA VAL A 58 -2.57 -11.70 -2.04
C VAL A 58 -2.14 -10.44 -1.30
N ILE A 59 -2.84 -10.10 -0.22
CA ILE A 59 -2.63 -8.83 0.48
C ILE A 59 -1.92 -9.06 1.81
N LYS A 60 -0.84 -8.30 2.03
CA LYS A 60 -0.14 -8.23 3.32
C LYS A 60 -0.26 -6.80 3.82
N VAL A 61 -0.60 -6.62 5.09
CA VAL A 61 -0.96 -5.32 5.64
C VAL A 61 -0.13 -5.01 6.87
N TYR A 62 0.29 -3.76 6.99
CA TYR A 62 0.86 -3.24 8.22
C TYR A 62 0.34 -1.83 8.49
N ASP A 63 -0.09 -1.59 9.72
CA ASP A 63 -0.45 -0.27 10.23
C ASP A 63 -0.03 -0.21 11.70
N PRO A 64 0.60 0.86 12.17
CA PRO A 64 1.08 0.94 13.54
C PRO A 64 0.01 0.79 14.61
N VAL A 65 -1.26 1.18 14.36
CA VAL A 65 -2.28 1.15 15.42
C VAL A 65 -3.63 0.60 14.99
N ALA A 66 -3.93 0.48 13.68
CA ALA A 66 -5.29 0.19 13.22
C ALA A 66 -5.55 -1.28 12.87
N MET A 67 -4.55 -2.15 13.01
CA MET A 67 -4.73 -3.55 12.58
C MET A 67 -5.80 -4.30 13.38
N ASP A 68 -5.90 -4.06 14.67
CA ASP A 68 -6.91 -4.77 15.47
C ASP A 68 -8.32 -4.44 15.00
N ASN A 69 -8.60 -3.17 14.71
CA ASN A 69 -9.90 -2.79 14.20
C ASN A 69 -10.17 -3.36 12.81
N ALA A 70 -9.12 -3.53 12.02
CA ALA A 70 -9.26 -4.05 10.66
C ALA A 70 -9.52 -5.57 10.63
N ARG A 71 -9.13 -6.30 11.69
CA ARG A 71 -9.24 -7.76 11.68
C ARG A 71 -10.67 -8.25 11.52
N SER A 72 -11.65 -7.51 12.03
CA SER A 72 -13.06 -7.88 11.88
C SER A 72 -13.64 -7.50 10.52
N ILE A 73 -12.96 -6.62 9.78
CA ILE A 73 -13.45 -6.08 8.50
C ILE A 73 -12.80 -6.77 7.32
N LEU A 74 -11.49 -6.99 7.40
CA LEU A 74 -10.72 -7.58 6.30
C LEU A 74 -10.53 -9.07 6.52
N LYS A 75 -10.85 -9.84 5.49
CA LYS A 75 -10.68 -11.30 5.51
C LYS A 75 -9.64 -11.68 4.48
N GLY A 76 -8.89 -12.73 4.79
CA GLY A 76 -7.93 -13.28 3.83
C GLY A 76 -6.67 -12.43 3.63
N VAL A 77 -6.42 -11.47 4.51
CA VAL A 77 -5.17 -10.69 4.46
C VAL A 77 -4.23 -11.18 5.55
N THR A 78 -2.93 -10.98 5.35
CA THR A 78 -1.91 -11.24 6.35
C THR A 78 -1.54 -9.95 7.05
N PHE A 79 -1.72 -9.90 8.36
CA PHE A 79 -1.33 -8.73 9.18
C PHE A 79 0.12 -8.92 9.63
N CYS A 80 0.97 -7.96 9.32
CA CYS A 80 2.40 -8.05 9.56
C CYS A 80 2.84 -7.15 10.71
N LYS A 81 4.02 -7.42 11.26
CA LYS A 81 4.53 -6.73 12.46
C LYS A 81 5.18 -5.38 12.14
N ASN A 82 5.67 -5.22 10.92
CA ASN A 82 6.30 -3.99 10.49
C ASN A 82 6.27 -3.91 8.97
N ALA A 83 6.70 -2.77 8.44
CA ALA A 83 6.65 -2.53 7.01
C ALA A 83 7.55 -3.47 6.22
N TYR A 84 8.72 -3.82 6.76
CA TYR A 84 9.65 -4.70 6.05
C TYR A 84 9.11 -6.12 5.94
N GLU A 85 8.43 -6.60 7.00
CA GLU A 85 7.78 -7.92 6.94
C GLU A 85 6.66 -7.92 5.90
N ALA A 86 5.87 -6.85 5.83
CA ALA A 86 4.82 -6.73 4.82
C ALA A 86 5.42 -6.73 3.41
N ALA A 87 6.55 -6.06 3.24
CA ALA A 87 7.20 -5.94 1.94
C ALA A 87 7.87 -7.24 1.48
N ARG A 88 8.18 -8.15 2.41
CA ARG A 88 8.93 -9.37 2.05
C ARG A 88 8.19 -10.18 1.01
N GLY A 89 8.84 -10.39 -0.14
CA GLY A 89 8.27 -11.15 -1.24
C GLY A 89 7.15 -10.44 -1.99
N ALA A 90 6.89 -9.17 -1.70
CA ALA A 90 5.82 -8.45 -2.35
C ALA A 90 6.21 -8.02 -3.76
N ASP A 91 5.23 -8.05 -4.66
CA ASP A 91 5.40 -7.55 -6.02
C ASP A 91 5.24 -6.04 -6.09
N ALA A 92 4.47 -5.46 -5.18
CA ALA A 92 4.24 -4.03 -5.12
C ALA A 92 4.00 -3.59 -3.68
N LEU A 93 4.29 -2.33 -3.41
CA LEU A 93 4.03 -1.68 -2.13
C LEU A 93 3.09 -0.52 -2.34
N ILE A 94 2.02 -0.45 -1.54
CA ILE A 94 1.05 0.63 -1.59
C ILE A 94 1.11 1.39 -0.27
N VAL A 95 1.15 2.73 -0.33
CA VAL A 95 1.12 3.58 0.85
C VAL A 95 -0.21 4.32 0.86
N VAL A 96 -1.01 4.13 1.91
CA VAL A 96 -2.33 4.77 1.98
C VAL A 96 -2.51 5.67 3.22
N THR A 97 -1.53 5.72 4.10
CA THR A 97 -1.53 6.63 5.26
C THR A 97 -0.14 7.27 5.37
N ASP A 98 -0.08 8.53 5.78
CA ASP A 98 1.18 9.27 5.78
C ASP A 98 1.88 9.29 7.15
N TRP A 99 2.00 8.10 7.76
CA TRP A 99 2.78 7.94 8.99
C TRP A 99 4.22 8.40 8.79
N ASN A 100 4.78 9.06 9.81
CA ASN A 100 6.21 9.44 9.76
C ASN A 100 7.11 8.22 9.60
N GLU A 101 6.78 7.11 10.26
CA GLU A 101 7.63 5.93 10.12
C GLU A 101 7.67 5.40 8.69
N PHE A 102 6.62 5.62 7.89
CA PHE A 102 6.65 5.21 6.49
C PHE A 102 7.56 6.13 5.67
N LYS A 103 7.56 7.43 6.00
CA LYS A 103 8.45 8.39 5.34
C LYS A 103 9.92 8.08 5.59
N LEU A 104 10.22 7.47 6.74
CA LEU A 104 11.59 7.21 7.18
C LEU A 104 12.06 5.79 6.86
N LEU A 105 11.28 5.00 6.14
CA LEU A 105 11.69 3.65 5.78
C LEU A 105 12.96 3.66 4.92
N ASN A 106 13.77 2.64 5.11
CA ASN A 106 14.95 2.42 4.27
C ASN A 106 14.48 1.81 2.96
N LEU A 107 14.42 2.62 1.90
CA LEU A 107 13.88 2.18 0.61
C LEU A 107 14.76 1.11 -0.05
N GLU A 108 16.08 1.19 0.14
CA GLU A 108 16.97 0.17 -0.38
C GLU A 108 16.69 -1.19 0.27
N LYS A 109 16.44 -1.19 1.58
CA LYS A 109 16.09 -2.41 2.29
C LYS A 109 14.75 -2.96 1.81
N LEU A 110 13.76 -2.09 1.62
CA LEU A 110 12.47 -2.51 1.06
C LEU A 110 12.66 -3.17 -0.29
N HIS A 111 13.47 -2.57 -1.16
CA HIS A 111 13.74 -3.10 -2.48
C HIS A 111 14.35 -4.50 -2.41
N GLN A 112 15.28 -4.70 -1.47
CA GLN A 112 15.92 -6.02 -1.27
C GLN A 112 14.94 -7.07 -0.77
N GLU A 113 13.97 -6.67 0.06
CA GLU A 113 12.96 -7.61 0.61
C GLU A 113 11.91 -7.98 -0.42
N MET A 114 11.60 -7.09 -1.35
CA MET A 114 10.52 -7.28 -2.31
C MET A 114 10.96 -8.12 -3.51
N ARG A 115 9.99 -8.81 -4.11
CA ARG A 115 10.20 -9.52 -5.37
C ARG A 115 10.05 -8.56 -6.56
N GLY A 116 9.11 -7.62 -6.48
CA GLY A 116 8.88 -6.62 -7.52
C GLY A 116 9.50 -5.29 -7.14
N ASN A 117 9.30 -4.29 -8.01
CA ASN A 117 9.91 -2.98 -7.83
C ASN A 117 8.93 -1.82 -7.99
N PHE A 118 7.67 -2.01 -7.58
CA PHE A 118 6.64 -0.98 -7.72
C PHE A 118 6.28 -0.37 -6.38
N ILE A 119 6.23 0.96 -6.32
CA ILE A 119 5.63 1.69 -5.20
C ILE A 119 4.49 2.54 -5.74
N PHE A 120 3.29 2.34 -5.18
CA PHE A 120 2.11 3.15 -5.46
C PHE A 120 1.79 3.97 -4.20
N ASP A 121 2.05 5.26 -4.28
CA ASP A 121 1.99 6.15 -3.12
C ASP A 121 0.72 6.99 -3.17
N GLY A 122 -0.24 6.63 -2.36
CA GLY A 122 -1.53 7.31 -2.30
C GLY A 122 -1.51 8.58 -1.47
N ARG A 123 -0.40 8.92 -0.84
CA ARG A 123 -0.30 10.09 0.05
C ARG A 123 0.82 11.03 -0.33
N ASN A 124 1.55 10.74 -1.40
CA ASN A 124 2.65 11.57 -1.89
C ASN A 124 3.72 11.83 -0.83
N ILE A 125 4.10 10.78 -0.10
CA ILE A 125 5.05 10.93 1.01
C ILE A 125 6.50 10.85 0.59
N TYR A 126 6.78 10.40 -0.62
CA TYR A 126 8.17 10.26 -1.10
C TYR A 126 8.45 11.20 -2.25
N SER A 127 9.72 11.56 -2.43
CA SER A 127 10.15 12.21 -3.65
C SER A 127 10.40 11.14 -4.72
N LYS A 128 10.10 11.49 -5.96
CA LYS A 128 10.34 10.60 -7.10
C LYS A 128 11.81 10.23 -7.20
N GLU A 129 12.70 11.21 -7.02
CA GLU A 129 14.14 10.97 -7.08
C GLU A 129 14.60 9.92 -6.07
N ARG A 130 14.13 10.04 -4.84
CA ARG A 130 14.52 9.12 -3.78
C ARG A 130 14.05 7.70 -4.07
N VAL A 131 12.80 7.56 -4.53
CA VAL A 131 12.22 6.26 -4.80
C VAL A 131 12.90 5.61 -6.00
N GLU A 132 13.10 6.36 -7.07
CA GLU A 132 13.74 5.83 -8.27
C GLU A 132 15.21 5.49 -8.03
N SER A 133 15.91 6.28 -7.21
CA SER A 133 17.30 5.99 -6.85
C SER A 133 17.42 4.67 -6.09
N ALA A 134 16.39 4.27 -5.37
CA ALA A 134 16.38 2.98 -4.66
C ALA A 134 16.02 1.80 -5.57
N GLY A 135 15.68 2.04 -6.83
CA GLY A 135 15.40 0.99 -7.80
C GLY A 135 13.94 0.73 -8.08
N PHE A 136 13.05 1.61 -7.60
CA PHE A 136 11.61 1.43 -7.79
C PHE A 136 11.05 2.20 -8.97
N GLU A 137 10.00 1.65 -9.57
CA GLU A 137 9.11 2.41 -10.42
C GLU A 137 8.05 3.04 -9.49
N TYR A 138 7.93 4.37 -9.54
CA TYR A 138 7.13 5.13 -8.58
C TYR A 138 5.88 5.71 -9.23
N HIS A 139 4.74 5.46 -8.61
CA HIS A 139 3.46 6.03 -9.01
C HIS A 139 2.84 6.74 -7.81
N CYS A 140 2.47 7.99 -7.97
CA CYS A 140 1.83 8.73 -6.88
C CYS A 140 0.53 9.36 -7.34
N ILE A 141 -0.35 9.58 -6.39
CA ILE A 141 -1.67 10.13 -6.66
C ILE A 141 -1.54 11.63 -6.92
N GLY A 142 -2.25 12.14 -7.96
CA GLY A 142 -2.30 13.57 -8.22
C GLY A 142 -1.03 14.18 -8.77
N LYS A 143 -0.01 13.39 -9.09
CA LYS A 143 1.22 13.86 -9.73
C LYS A 143 1.49 13.05 -10.98
N GLN A 144 2.06 13.69 -11.94
CA GLN A 144 2.41 13.07 -13.22
C GLN A 144 3.85 12.61 -13.25
#